data_29c87451ca399f42a3de23890ab94096
#
_entry.id   29c87451ca399f42a3de23890ab94096
#
_cell.length_a   1.000
_cell.length_b   1.000
_cell.length_c   1.000
_cell.angle_alpha   90.00
_cell.angle_beta   90.00
_cell.angle_gamma   90.00
#
_symmetry.space_group_name_H-M   'P 1'
#
loop_
_entity.id
_entity.type
_entity.pdbx_description
1 polymer ?
#
loop_
_entity_poly.entity_id
_entity_poly.type
_entity_poly.pdbx_seq_one_letter_code
_entity_poly.pdbx_strand_id
1 'polypeptide(L)'
;MHPLVWAFFMSCSLGIVSCVDSKYDLDKDIDMTVNVGGEYLTIPAGGTEQALLSTIIEVEKDDMLQPDENTREYHLTQKETINGSEFKVNPVMADAVDETGSPINAVTPEDFPSSGDKFDVSPKDESSTTKVSSTISVEDDVKALKWADGTAPSKMNIQMDLTPGFQYDAITLTNIRIEFPEVLKLENTSSTGKLENNVLTIDKHVINSSSSAEGESAWTIELAVKGYNLEAKTGVSGANPIENGKISINDDVSVKMTVSVNGVQSNQTIKKLEIVPHITLDEMEIGEICGRIDPEINIDPTKFTLDDLPDFLSDDATELDIKNPVFSLNTNNPIGAPILTNLVMKSFKNGQKDPIAEVTVNDIELAKNTGEDGDRRVVIAREEGDYQADEVAVVPNLNDLIKKIPDYIEVSMEPRVDSENFYELEVKDYQINDGLCDVDIPLTFGSNLLIVYNDSIKDLQKDLEDLDIISFKKAVVTLTAASTIPLKMTLNADDVDIKDKAGRPIENIKVSIGEGKETVNPSTDGTTEAESEVEIILESDNAFDTLSRIDRICFKLKADSKESSGVPLKDTQWIQVKKSALQVPGGVNIDLN
;
A
#
# COMPACT_ATOMS: atom_id res chain seq x y z
N MET A 1 29.37 -8.65 20.87
CA MET A 1 28.80 -9.83 21.59
C MET A 1 29.78 -10.61 22.46
N HIS A 2 31.08 -10.33 22.37
CA HIS A 2 32.12 -11.00 23.19
C HIS A 2 32.04 -10.87 24.73
N PRO A 3 31.52 -9.79 25.35
CA PRO A 3 31.67 -9.62 26.79
C PRO A 3 30.82 -10.57 27.64
N LEU A 4 29.64 -10.99 27.18
CA LEU A 4 28.73 -11.82 27.99
C LEU A 4 29.16 -13.28 28.06
N VAL A 5 29.67 -13.79 26.97
CA VAL A 5 30.17 -15.16 26.86
C VAL A 5 31.50 -15.29 27.60
N TRP A 6 32.37 -14.26 27.60
CA TRP A 6 33.58 -14.18 28.38
C TRP A 6 33.29 -14.18 29.88
N ALA A 7 32.24 -13.49 30.31
CA ALA A 7 31.83 -13.47 31.70
C ALA A 7 31.36 -14.83 32.21
N PHE A 8 30.78 -15.65 31.31
CA PHE A 8 30.27 -16.96 31.65
C PHE A 8 31.39 -18.00 31.97
N PHE A 9 32.59 -17.85 31.39
CA PHE A 9 33.69 -18.80 31.54
C PHE A 9 35.00 -18.22 32.16
N MET A 10 35.19 -16.90 32.15
CA MET A 10 36.43 -16.27 32.63
C MET A 10 36.62 -16.29 34.15
N SER A 11 35.62 -16.75 34.89
CA SER A 11 35.70 -16.85 36.36
C SER A 11 36.53 -18.01 36.86
N CYS A 12 37.10 -18.85 35.99
CA CYS A 12 37.87 -20.02 36.39
C CYS A 12 39.40 -19.82 36.46
N SER A 13 39.93 -18.66 36.05
CA SER A 13 41.39 -18.44 36.02
C SER A 13 41.90 -17.51 37.13
N LEU A 14 41.86 -17.94 38.38
CA LEU A 14 42.57 -17.24 39.47
C LEU A 14 43.42 -18.19 40.31
N GLY A 15 44.63 -18.04 40.08
CA GLY A 15 45.87 -18.28 40.83
C GLY A 15 45.87 -19.22 42.03
N ILE A 16 46.48 -20.38 41.86
CA ILE A 16 47.03 -21.11 42.95
C ILE A 16 48.58 -20.87 42.95
N VAL A 17 49.04 -19.94 43.75
CA VAL A 17 50.49 -19.84 44.04
C VAL A 17 50.74 -20.53 45.35
N SER A 18 51.35 -21.70 45.32
CA SER A 18 51.83 -22.44 46.53
C SER A 18 53.33 -22.38 46.59
N CYS A 19 53.85 -21.98 47.76
CA CYS A 19 55.27 -22.05 48.10
C CYS A 19 55.69 -23.50 48.39
N VAL A 20 56.70 -23.98 47.69
CA VAL A 20 57.32 -25.30 47.95
C VAL A 20 58.52 -25.12 48.86
N ASP A 21 58.54 -25.82 50.02
CA ASP A 21 59.70 -25.91 50.97
C ASP A 21 60.66 -27.03 50.52
N SER A 22 61.91 -26.70 50.29
CA SER A 22 62.94 -27.54 49.70
C SER A 22 63.62 -28.46 50.77
N LYS A 23 63.02 -29.60 51.08
CA LYS A 23 63.66 -30.67 51.88
C LYS A 23 63.16 -32.07 51.54
N TYR A 24 63.39 -32.55 50.31
CA TYR A 24 63.28 -33.99 50.04
C TYR A 24 64.31 -34.42 49.01
N ASP A 25 64.91 -35.61 49.25
CA ASP A 25 65.89 -36.28 48.42
C ASP A 25 65.21 -36.96 47.21
N LEU A 26 65.61 -36.57 46.02
CA LEU A 26 64.84 -36.83 44.75
C LEU A 26 65.40 -38.01 43.94
N ASP A 27 66.08 -38.97 44.52
CA ASP A 27 66.67 -40.13 43.78
C ASP A 27 65.79 -41.40 43.78
N LYS A 28 64.48 -41.28 44.03
CA LYS A 28 63.50 -42.38 43.82
C LYS A 28 62.33 -41.88 43.01
N ASP A 29 61.91 -42.70 42.03
CA ASP A 29 60.59 -42.49 41.35
C ASP A 29 59.47 -42.51 42.40
N ILE A 30 59.19 -41.36 42.96
CA ILE A 30 58.09 -41.16 43.90
C ILE A 30 56.95 -40.54 43.03
N ASP A 31 55.85 -41.27 42.95
CA ASP A 31 54.60 -40.68 42.40
C ASP A 31 54.23 -39.49 43.30
N MET A 32 54.47 -38.28 42.82
CA MET A 32 54.17 -37.03 43.51
C MET A 32 52.79 -36.47 43.13
N THR A 33 51.87 -37.32 42.78
CA THR A 33 50.47 -36.90 42.55
C THR A 33 49.81 -36.58 43.91
N VAL A 34 49.36 -35.33 44.06
CA VAL A 34 48.66 -34.87 45.26
C VAL A 34 47.18 -34.62 44.95
N ASN A 35 46.29 -35.28 45.71
CA ASN A 35 44.86 -34.95 45.63
C ASN A 35 44.55 -33.77 46.56
N VAL A 36 44.03 -32.68 45.99
CA VAL A 36 43.65 -31.48 46.73
C VAL A 36 42.13 -31.32 46.68
N GLY A 37 41.48 -31.11 47.83
CA GLY A 37 40.04 -30.81 47.92
C GLY A 37 39.17 -31.93 48.52
N GLY A 38 39.71 -33.16 48.71
CA GLY A 38 38.98 -34.27 49.37
C GLY A 38 37.68 -34.65 48.57
N GLU A 39 36.51 -34.66 49.25
CA GLU A 39 35.25 -35.02 48.59
C GLU A 39 34.73 -33.96 47.66
N TYR A 40 35.03 -32.67 47.91
CA TYR A 40 34.62 -31.53 47.09
C TYR A 40 35.65 -30.41 47.14
N LEU A 41 36.12 -29.96 46.00
CA LEU A 41 36.83 -28.71 45.85
C LEU A 41 35.89 -27.68 45.23
N THR A 42 35.64 -26.58 45.93
CA THR A 42 34.82 -25.48 45.38
C THR A 42 35.68 -24.25 45.18
N ILE A 43 35.76 -23.76 43.96
CA ILE A 43 36.49 -22.56 43.58
C ILE A 43 35.44 -21.49 43.21
N PRO A 44 35.25 -20.44 44.04
CA PRO A 44 34.39 -19.33 43.67
C PRO A 44 35.07 -18.49 42.60
N ALA A 45 34.33 -18.16 41.56
CA ALA A 45 34.87 -17.44 40.41
C ALA A 45 34.30 -16.00 40.26
N GLY A 46 33.41 -15.59 41.18
CA GLY A 46 32.87 -14.22 41.20
C GLY A 46 31.61 -14.01 40.37
N GLY A 47 31.36 -12.78 40.00
CA GLY A 47 30.22 -12.35 39.16
C GLY A 47 30.66 -11.33 38.12
N THR A 48 29.74 -10.92 37.26
CA THR A 48 29.95 -9.92 36.20
C THR A 48 29.25 -8.61 36.53
N GLU A 49 29.59 -7.56 35.84
CA GLU A 49 28.73 -6.37 35.72
C GLU A 49 27.47 -6.69 34.91
N GLN A 50 26.47 -5.81 34.98
CA GLN A 50 25.28 -5.92 34.14
C GLN A 50 25.65 -5.67 32.68
N ALA A 51 25.31 -6.59 31.81
CA ALA A 51 25.43 -6.41 30.38
C ALA A 51 24.09 -5.95 29.83
N LEU A 52 24.02 -4.70 29.39
CA LEU A 52 22.84 -4.12 28.79
C LEU A 52 22.56 -4.77 27.42
N LEU A 53 21.30 -4.88 27.08
CA LEU A 53 20.90 -5.39 25.76
C LEU A 53 21.43 -4.52 24.61
N SER A 54 21.56 -3.20 24.82
CA SER A 54 22.24 -2.28 23.91
C SER A 54 23.72 -2.57 23.66
N THR A 55 24.38 -3.29 24.60
CA THR A 55 25.77 -3.69 24.44
C THR A 55 25.90 -5.08 23.80
N ILE A 56 24.85 -5.90 23.95
CA ILE A 56 24.75 -7.24 23.37
C ILE A 56 24.34 -7.16 21.91
N ILE A 57 23.34 -6.34 21.63
CA ILE A 57 22.85 -6.03 20.29
C ILE A 57 23.53 -4.71 19.87
N GLU A 58 24.69 -4.85 19.26
CA GLU A 58 25.38 -3.69 18.69
C GLU A 58 24.59 -3.20 17.46
N VAL A 59 24.06 -1.98 17.54
CA VAL A 59 23.24 -1.37 16.49
C VAL A 59 23.97 -0.14 15.96
N GLU A 60 24.26 -0.12 14.67
CA GLU A 60 24.78 1.08 13.98
C GLU A 60 23.62 2.03 13.63
N LYS A 61 23.94 3.29 13.38
CA LYS A 61 22.93 4.34 13.19
C LYS A 61 21.98 4.09 12.01
N ASP A 62 22.48 3.38 10.98
CA ASP A 62 21.75 3.15 9.73
C ASP A 62 21.19 1.71 9.63
N ASP A 63 21.30 0.90 10.71
CA ASP A 63 20.73 -0.45 10.74
C ASP A 63 19.20 -0.41 10.78
N MET A 64 18.57 -1.44 10.24
CA MET A 64 17.11 -1.59 10.29
C MET A 64 16.57 -1.68 11.72
N LEU A 65 17.36 -2.28 12.63
CA LEU A 65 17.01 -2.40 14.04
C LEU A 65 17.44 -1.15 14.80
N GLN A 66 16.49 -0.41 15.33
CA GLN A 66 16.75 0.78 16.16
C GLN A 66 15.89 0.77 17.42
N PRO A 67 16.38 1.28 18.55
CA PRO A 67 15.53 1.55 19.71
C PRO A 67 14.75 2.85 19.48
N ASP A 68 13.44 2.84 19.72
CA ASP A 68 12.62 4.05 19.74
C ASP A 68 13.12 5.04 20.78
N GLU A 69 13.21 6.31 20.46
CA GLU A 69 13.81 7.34 21.32
C GLU A 69 13.03 7.57 22.63
N ASN A 70 11.71 7.34 22.63
CA ASN A 70 10.84 7.61 23.77
C ASN A 70 10.58 6.37 24.63
N THR A 71 10.27 5.23 23.99
CA THR A 71 9.89 3.99 24.68
C THR A 71 11.09 3.10 24.95
N ARG A 72 12.21 3.32 24.24
CA ARG A 72 13.44 2.50 24.26
C ARG A 72 13.21 1.07 23.77
N GLU A 73 12.09 0.81 23.11
CA GLU A 73 11.76 -0.47 22.50
C GLU A 73 12.50 -0.64 21.18
N TYR A 74 12.97 -1.85 20.89
CA TYR A 74 13.58 -2.15 19.60
C TYR A 74 12.52 -2.32 18.52
N HIS A 75 12.72 -1.64 17.40
CA HIS A 75 11.90 -1.73 16.19
C HIS A 75 12.77 -2.08 14.99
N LEU A 76 12.32 -3.00 14.16
CA LEU A 76 12.84 -3.17 12.81
C LEU A 76 12.03 -2.25 11.91
N THR A 77 12.70 -1.24 11.33
CA THR A 77 12.05 -0.25 10.48
C THR A 77 12.69 -0.24 9.10
N GLN A 78 11.84 -0.16 8.08
CA GLN A 78 12.27 -0.03 6.69
C GLN A 78 11.31 0.86 5.91
N LYS A 79 11.86 1.61 4.95
CA LYS A 79 11.08 2.46 4.05
C LYS A 79 11.44 2.15 2.62
N GLU A 80 10.42 1.93 1.79
CA GLU A 80 10.59 1.66 0.38
C GLU A 80 9.61 2.47 -0.44
N THR A 81 10.02 2.82 -1.65
CA THR A 81 9.17 3.53 -2.60
C THR A 81 8.40 2.53 -3.45
N ILE A 82 7.08 2.69 -3.50
CA ILE A 82 6.23 2.00 -4.45
C ILE A 82 6.04 2.92 -5.66
N ASN A 83 6.36 2.42 -6.85
CA ASN A 83 6.21 3.21 -8.07
C ASN A 83 4.75 3.62 -8.27
N GLY A 84 4.55 4.87 -8.63
CA GLY A 84 3.27 5.39 -9.06
C GLY A 84 2.85 4.88 -10.44
N SER A 85 1.72 5.34 -10.93
CA SER A 85 1.18 4.92 -12.23
C SER A 85 0.43 6.06 -12.90
N GLU A 86 0.55 6.15 -14.21
CA GLU A 86 -0.31 7.01 -15.03
C GLU A 86 -1.48 6.19 -15.58
N PHE A 87 -2.67 6.75 -15.52
CA PHE A 87 -3.85 6.22 -16.19
C PHE A 87 -4.71 7.36 -16.72
N LYS A 88 -5.63 7.06 -17.59
CA LYS A 88 -6.48 8.08 -18.21
C LYS A 88 -7.94 7.66 -18.27
N VAL A 89 -8.82 8.65 -18.25
CA VAL A 89 -10.18 8.53 -18.76
C VAL A 89 -10.12 8.95 -20.22
N ASN A 90 -10.41 8.02 -21.12
CA ASN A 90 -10.26 8.25 -22.56
C ASN A 90 -11.19 9.35 -23.06
N PRO A 91 -10.82 10.06 -24.13
CA PRO A 91 -11.62 11.14 -24.69
C PRO A 91 -13.05 10.71 -25.03
N VAL A 92 -13.99 11.57 -24.68
CA VAL A 92 -15.42 11.43 -25.00
C VAL A 92 -15.78 12.54 -25.99
N MET A 93 -16.32 12.17 -27.13
CA MET A 93 -16.62 13.12 -28.22
C MET A 93 -18.10 13.06 -28.61
N ALA A 94 -18.72 14.23 -28.80
CA ALA A 94 -20.06 14.33 -29.38
C ALA A 94 -19.97 14.82 -30.83
N ASP A 95 -20.57 14.07 -31.72
CA ASP A 95 -20.56 14.36 -33.16
C ASP A 95 -21.32 15.66 -33.48
N ALA A 96 -20.88 16.36 -34.53
CA ALA A 96 -21.58 17.49 -35.10
C ALA A 96 -22.96 17.10 -35.64
N VAL A 97 -23.85 18.06 -35.71
CA VAL A 97 -25.20 17.93 -36.32
C VAL A 97 -25.35 18.89 -37.47
N ASP A 98 -25.96 18.41 -38.56
CA ASP A 98 -26.32 19.20 -39.75
C ASP A 98 -27.63 18.63 -40.33
N GLU A 99 -28.76 19.20 -39.91
CA GLU A 99 -30.07 18.63 -40.18
C GLU A 99 -31.06 19.69 -40.68
N THR A 100 -31.82 19.33 -41.70
CA THR A 100 -32.84 20.20 -42.31
C THR A 100 -34.26 19.77 -41.89
N GLY A 101 -35.03 20.70 -41.41
CA GLY A 101 -36.41 20.49 -40.95
C GLY A 101 -37.46 20.45 -42.05
N SER A 102 -38.69 20.12 -41.66
CA SER A 102 -39.83 20.20 -42.58
C SER A 102 -40.14 21.65 -42.92
N PRO A 103 -40.52 21.96 -44.21
CA PRO A 103 -40.81 23.33 -44.63
C PRO A 103 -42.06 23.88 -43.96
N ILE A 104 -42.00 25.14 -43.55
CA ILE A 104 -43.13 25.99 -43.14
C ILE A 104 -43.68 26.69 -44.38
N ASN A 105 -44.96 26.51 -44.73
CA ASN A 105 -45.55 27.06 -45.90
C ASN A 105 -46.06 28.49 -45.64
N ALA A 106 -45.22 29.48 -45.84
CA ALA A 106 -45.57 30.91 -45.63
C ALA A 106 -46.52 31.46 -46.68
N VAL A 107 -46.31 31.08 -47.94
CA VAL A 107 -47.23 31.39 -49.09
C VAL A 107 -47.40 30.14 -49.89
N THR A 108 -48.66 29.85 -50.29
CA THR A 108 -49.04 28.74 -51.15
C THR A 108 -49.66 29.23 -52.48
N PRO A 109 -49.72 28.40 -53.50
CA PRO A 109 -50.35 28.79 -54.76
C PRO A 109 -51.81 29.27 -54.61
N GLU A 110 -52.53 28.78 -53.61
CA GLU A 110 -53.91 29.13 -53.31
C GLU A 110 -54.03 30.55 -52.71
N ASP A 111 -52.99 31.12 -52.14
CA ASP A 111 -53.00 32.50 -51.63
C ASP A 111 -52.95 33.55 -52.75
N PHE A 112 -52.58 33.14 -53.98
CA PHE A 112 -52.45 34.09 -55.11
C PHE A 112 -53.79 34.56 -55.64
N PRO A 113 -54.06 35.87 -55.68
CA PRO A 113 -55.25 36.41 -56.21
C PRO A 113 -55.30 36.31 -57.76
N SER A 114 -56.51 36.31 -58.36
CA SER A 114 -56.69 36.26 -59.80
C SER A 114 -56.25 37.54 -60.49
N SER A 115 -56.11 38.65 -59.79
CA SER A 115 -55.70 39.94 -60.29
C SER A 115 -55.11 40.84 -59.18
N GLY A 116 -54.22 41.75 -59.53
CA GLY A 116 -53.56 42.68 -58.64
C GLY A 116 -52.06 42.67 -58.84
N ASP A 117 -51.37 43.76 -58.41
CA ASP A 117 -49.88 43.85 -58.51
C ASP A 117 -49.18 43.22 -57.28
N LYS A 118 -49.74 43.51 -56.09
CA LYS A 118 -49.28 42.96 -54.83
C LYS A 118 -50.45 42.53 -53.95
N PHE A 119 -50.18 41.57 -53.04
CA PHE A 119 -51.13 41.15 -52.00
C PHE A 119 -50.41 40.80 -50.71
N ASP A 120 -51.17 40.76 -49.62
CA ASP A 120 -50.69 40.36 -48.32
C ASP A 120 -51.28 38.98 -47.94
N VAL A 121 -50.47 38.14 -47.27
CA VAL A 121 -50.93 36.88 -46.72
C VAL A 121 -51.19 37.09 -45.21
N SER A 122 -52.42 36.80 -44.81
CA SER A 122 -52.87 36.92 -43.43
C SER A 122 -52.10 36.00 -42.52
N PRO A 123 -51.96 36.34 -41.21
CA PRO A 123 -51.30 35.50 -40.27
C PRO A 123 -51.80 34.05 -40.22
N LYS A 124 -50.88 33.09 -40.33
CA LYS A 124 -51.13 31.63 -40.25
C LYS A 124 -50.23 31.03 -39.18
N ASP A 125 -50.82 30.16 -38.39
CA ASP A 125 -50.04 29.36 -37.44
C ASP A 125 -49.42 28.16 -38.14
N GLU A 126 -48.12 28.07 -38.13
CA GLU A 126 -47.32 27.05 -38.83
C GLU A 126 -46.32 26.40 -37.89
N SER A 127 -45.90 25.19 -38.26
CA SER A 127 -44.91 24.44 -37.46
C SER A 127 -43.96 23.64 -38.33
N SER A 128 -42.78 23.46 -37.85
CA SER A 128 -41.76 22.59 -38.44
C SER A 128 -41.19 21.67 -37.37
N THR A 129 -40.75 20.50 -37.78
CA THR A 129 -39.99 19.56 -36.93
C THR A 129 -38.72 19.20 -37.65
N THR A 130 -37.60 19.33 -36.94
CA THR A 130 -36.27 18.90 -37.39
C THR A 130 -35.81 17.77 -36.49
N LYS A 131 -35.51 16.62 -37.07
CA LYS A 131 -34.92 15.51 -36.32
C LYS A 131 -33.45 15.79 -36.14
N VAL A 132 -33.02 15.86 -34.90
CA VAL A 132 -31.60 16.05 -34.53
C VAL A 132 -31.02 14.69 -34.17
N SER A 133 -30.01 14.26 -34.93
CA SER A 133 -29.32 13.01 -34.72
C SER A 133 -27.84 13.29 -34.37
N SER A 134 -27.41 12.92 -33.18
CA SER A 134 -26.02 13.03 -32.74
C SER A 134 -25.58 11.75 -32.04
N THR A 135 -24.29 11.55 -31.94
CA THR A 135 -23.70 10.39 -31.28
C THR A 135 -22.62 10.89 -30.31
N ILE A 136 -22.64 10.38 -29.09
CA ILE A 136 -21.53 10.54 -28.17
C ILE A 136 -20.69 9.27 -28.23
N SER A 137 -19.45 9.38 -28.69
CA SER A 137 -18.49 8.29 -28.79
C SER A 137 -17.69 8.18 -27.49
N VAL A 138 -17.57 6.97 -26.97
CA VAL A 138 -16.84 6.63 -25.72
C VAL A 138 -15.98 5.40 -25.96
N GLU A 139 -14.89 5.28 -25.22
CA GLU A 139 -14.02 4.11 -25.22
C GLU A 139 -14.48 3.09 -24.16
N ASP A 140 -13.82 1.91 -24.14
CA ASP A 140 -14.21 0.76 -23.32
C ASP A 140 -14.11 1.01 -21.80
N ASP A 141 -13.34 2.00 -21.36
CA ASP A 141 -13.22 2.40 -19.97
C ASP A 141 -14.45 3.14 -19.44
N VAL A 142 -15.27 3.72 -20.29
CA VAL A 142 -16.52 4.38 -19.92
C VAL A 142 -17.67 3.37 -19.98
N LYS A 143 -18.24 3.01 -18.84
CA LYS A 143 -19.32 1.99 -18.75
C LYS A 143 -20.73 2.58 -18.81
N ALA A 144 -20.92 3.80 -18.31
CA ALA A 144 -22.22 4.49 -18.32
C ALA A 144 -22.05 5.98 -18.04
N LEU A 145 -22.93 6.82 -18.62
CA LEU A 145 -22.95 8.26 -18.39
C LEU A 145 -24.35 8.73 -17.98
N LYS A 146 -24.42 9.60 -16.97
CA LYS A 146 -25.62 10.37 -16.61
C LYS A 146 -25.66 11.72 -17.30
N TRP A 147 -24.52 12.39 -17.36
CA TRP A 147 -24.35 13.63 -18.10
C TRP A 147 -22.89 13.77 -18.56
N ALA A 148 -22.71 14.64 -19.55
CA ALA A 148 -21.43 14.96 -20.15
C ALA A 148 -21.39 16.46 -20.47
N ASP A 149 -20.39 17.19 -20.02
CA ASP A 149 -20.22 18.62 -20.27
C ASP A 149 -18.94 18.86 -21.08
N GLY A 150 -19.04 19.77 -22.04
CA GLY A 150 -17.94 20.10 -22.95
C GLY A 150 -16.81 20.86 -22.27
N THR A 151 -15.59 20.71 -22.78
CA THR A 151 -14.43 21.55 -22.40
C THR A 151 -14.72 23.04 -22.66
N ALA A 152 -15.55 23.33 -23.67
CA ALA A 152 -16.11 24.64 -23.99
C ALA A 152 -17.52 24.45 -24.56
N PRO A 153 -18.40 25.47 -24.42
CA PRO A 153 -19.72 25.44 -25.05
C PRO A 153 -19.61 25.35 -26.57
N SER A 154 -20.36 24.43 -27.18
CA SER A 154 -20.43 24.26 -28.62
C SER A 154 -21.50 25.18 -29.22
N LYS A 155 -21.28 25.67 -30.44
CA LYS A 155 -22.19 26.60 -31.11
C LYS A 155 -23.32 25.83 -31.80
N MET A 156 -24.57 26.20 -31.52
CA MET A 156 -25.76 25.74 -32.18
C MET A 156 -26.38 26.89 -32.98
N ASN A 157 -26.57 26.70 -34.28
CA ASN A 157 -27.28 27.65 -35.11
C ASN A 157 -28.61 27.05 -35.59
N ILE A 158 -29.67 27.89 -35.57
CA ILE A 158 -30.93 27.61 -36.15
C ILE A 158 -31.11 28.64 -37.26
N GLN A 159 -30.95 28.22 -38.51
CA GLN A 159 -31.02 29.04 -39.68
C GLN A 159 -32.41 28.91 -40.30
N MET A 160 -33.02 30.01 -40.72
CA MET A 160 -34.29 30.04 -41.42
C MET A 160 -34.04 30.38 -42.90
N ASP A 161 -34.05 29.34 -43.75
CA ASP A 161 -33.80 29.48 -45.17
C ASP A 161 -35.09 29.71 -45.88
N LEU A 162 -35.08 30.62 -46.85
CA LEU A 162 -36.30 31.00 -47.66
C LEU A 162 -36.20 30.43 -49.05
N THR A 163 -37.36 30.21 -49.67
CA THR A 163 -37.44 29.87 -51.10
C THR A 163 -36.71 30.94 -51.94
N PRO A 164 -35.64 30.58 -52.66
CA PRO A 164 -34.84 31.52 -53.42
C PRO A 164 -35.61 32.21 -54.49
N GLY A 165 -35.41 33.51 -54.66
CA GLY A 165 -36.02 34.31 -55.73
C GLY A 165 -37.50 34.61 -55.54
N PHE A 166 -38.13 34.26 -54.41
CA PHE A 166 -39.49 34.67 -54.10
C PHE A 166 -39.55 36.16 -53.78
N GLN A 167 -40.49 36.89 -54.37
CA GLN A 167 -40.60 38.35 -54.25
C GLN A 167 -41.69 38.76 -53.26
N TYR A 168 -41.28 39.51 -52.21
CA TYR A 168 -42.08 40.01 -51.10
C TYR A 168 -41.49 41.33 -50.59
N ASP A 169 -42.23 42.09 -49.77
CA ASP A 169 -41.72 43.28 -49.09
C ASP A 169 -41.18 42.93 -47.66
N ALA A 170 -41.96 42.18 -46.85
CA ALA A 170 -41.60 41.77 -45.54
C ALA A 170 -42.31 40.48 -45.11
N ILE A 171 -41.59 39.61 -44.38
CA ILE A 171 -42.14 38.48 -43.63
C ILE A 171 -42.15 38.87 -42.19
N THR A 172 -43.31 38.80 -41.54
CA THR A 172 -43.41 39.01 -40.08
C THR A 172 -43.67 37.67 -39.37
N LEU A 173 -42.77 37.30 -38.48
CA LEU A 173 -42.87 36.11 -37.65
C LEU A 173 -43.24 36.57 -36.24
N THR A 174 -44.29 35.99 -35.65
CA THR A 174 -44.72 36.29 -34.27
C THR A 174 -44.99 34.99 -33.50
N ASN A 175 -45.07 35.07 -32.18
CA ASN A 175 -45.32 33.94 -31.30
C ASN A 175 -44.36 32.77 -31.59
N ILE A 176 -43.10 33.10 -31.85
CA ILE A 176 -42.11 32.09 -32.20
C ILE A 176 -41.75 31.31 -30.95
N ARG A 177 -41.91 30.00 -31.02
CA ARG A 177 -41.59 29.05 -29.95
C ARG A 177 -40.78 27.91 -30.52
N ILE A 178 -39.57 27.74 -30.02
CA ILE A 178 -38.67 26.65 -30.41
C ILE A 178 -38.47 25.76 -29.20
N GLU A 179 -38.89 24.51 -29.31
CA GLU A 179 -38.79 23.49 -28.26
C GLU A 179 -37.63 22.57 -28.60
N PHE A 180 -36.64 22.48 -27.69
CA PHE A 180 -35.45 21.65 -27.82
C PHE A 180 -35.56 20.41 -26.96
N PRO A 181 -34.84 19.33 -27.32
CA PRO A 181 -34.74 18.13 -26.49
C PRO A 181 -34.18 18.43 -25.08
N GLU A 182 -34.74 17.77 -24.06
CA GLU A 182 -34.27 17.89 -22.66
C GLU A 182 -32.86 17.34 -22.48
N VAL A 183 -32.38 16.53 -23.43
CA VAL A 183 -31.01 15.99 -23.41
C VAL A 183 -29.94 17.08 -23.60
N LEU A 184 -30.28 18.21 -24.23
CA LEU A 184 -29.35 19.31 -24.47
C LEU A 184 -29.29 20.25 -23.25
N LYS A 185 -28.11 20.58 -22.78
CA LYS A 185 -27.87 21.65 -21.80
C LYS A 185 -27.60 22.95 -22.52
N LEU A 186 -28.65 23.75 -22.72
CA LEU A 186 -28.63 24.97 -23.56
C LEU A 186 -28.38 26.22 -22.72
N GLU A 187 -27.67 27.17 -23.34
CA GLU A 187 -27.51 28.54 -22.88
C GLU A 187 -27.83 29.52 -23.99
N ASN A 188 -28.64 30.54 -23.70
CA ASN A 188 -28.88 31.63 -24.65
C ASN A 188 -27.79 32.69 -24.54
N THR A 189 -26.87 32.68 -25.49
CA THR A 189 -25.75 33.65 -25.55
C THR A 189 -26.13 34.90 -26.36
N SER A 190 -27.26 34.86 -27.06
CA SER A 190 -27.78 35.99 -27.83
C SER A 190 -28.85 36.75 -27.04
N SER A 191 -29.04 38.02 -27.36
CA SER A 191 -30.14 38.83 -26.82
C SER A 191 -31.52 38.50 -27.46
N THR A 192 -31.58 37.47 -28.30
CA THR A 192 -32.75 37.09 -29.09
C THR A 192 -33.65 36.15 -28.28
N GLY A 193 -34.75 36.69 -27.77
CA GLY A 193 -35.74 35.89 -27.06
C GLY A 193 -35.37 35.47 -25.63
N LYS A 194 -36.23 34.63 -25.04
CA LYS A 194 -36.08 34.08 -23.68
C LYS A 194 -36.03 32.57 -23.72
N LEU A 195 -34.97 31.99 -23.22
CA LEU A 195 -34.78 30.53 -23.07
C LEU A 195 -35.15 30.09 -21.64
N GLU A 196 -36.16 29.23 -21.50
CA GLU A 196 -36.55 28.61 -20.22
C GLU A 196 -36.97 27.16 -20.46
N ASN A 197 -36.45 26.24 -19.66
CA ASN A 197 -36.75 24.80 -19.73
C ASN A 197 -36.64 24.25 -21.18
N ASN A 198 -35.53 24.53 -21.85
CA ASN A 198 -35.26 24.15 -23.24
C ASN A 198 -36.30 24.64 -24.23
N VAL A 199 -36.98 25.75 -23.94
CA VAL A 199 -37.92 26.41 -24.85
C VAL A 199 -37.50 27.84 -25.08
N LEU A 200 -37.15 28.18 -26.32
CA LEU A 200 -36.86 29.55 -26.71
C LEU A 200 -38.15 30.22 -27.21
N THR A 201 -38.50 31.36 -26.62
CA THR A 201 -39.64 32.19 -27.04
C THR A 201 -39.16 33.53 -27.56
N ILE A 202 -39.68 33.94 -28.74
CA ILE A 202 -39.38 35.22 -29.37
C ILE A 202 -40.71 35.84 -29.80
N ASP A 203 -40.99 37.04 -29.30
CA ASP A 203 -42.29 37.69 -29.56
C ASP A 203 -42.49 38.04 -31.05
N LYS A 204 -41.46 38.59 -31.67
CA LYS A 204 -41.54 39.04 -33.07
C LYS A 204 -40.17 39.11 -33.73
N HIS A 205 -40.12 38.68 -35.00
CA HIS A 205 -39.00 38.94 -35.91
C HIS A 205 -39.52 39.37 -37.28
N VAL A 206 -38.81 40.27 -37.99
CA VAL A 206 -39.18 40.74 -39.32
C VAL A 206 -38.04 40.53 -40.29
N ILE A 207 -38.30 39.82 -41.36
CA ILE A 207 -37.39 39.59 -42.49
C ILE A 207 -37.78 40.46 -43.65
N ASN A 208 -36.96 41.45 -44.00
CA ASN A 208 -37.18 42.36 -45.10
C ASN A 208 -36.60 41.79 -46.39
N SER A 209 -37.18 42.13 -47.56
CA SER A 209 -36.80 41.65 -48.90
C SER A 209 -35.32 41.94 -49.26
N SER A 210 -34.72 42.93 -48.63
CA SER A 210 -33.31 43.28 -48.82
C SER A 210 -32.31 42.44 -48.06
N SER A 211 -32.75 41.52 -47.17
CA SER A 211 -31.92 40.77 -46.25
C SER A 211 -31.55 39.35 -46.72
N SER A 212 -32.02 38.90 -47.87
CA SER A 212 -31.67 37.58 -48.38
C SER A 212 -30.90 37.70 -49.70
N ALA A 213 -29.60 37.65 -49.69
CA ALA A 213 -28.79 37.32 -50.84
C ALA A 213 -28.94 35.82 -51.16
N GLU A 214 -28.77 35.48 -52.47
CA GLU A 214 -28.88 34.08 -52.88
C GLU A 214 -27.82 33.23 -52.18
N GLY A 215 -28.28 32.27 -51.35
CA GLY A 215 -27.40 31.36 -50.61
C GLY A 215 -27.07 31.76 -49.15
N GLU A 216 -27.64 32.87 -48.61
CA GLU A 216 -27.52 33.24 -47.21
C GLU A 216 -28.84 32.99 -46.47
N SER A 217 -28.74 32.51 -45.21
CA SER A 217 -29.90 32.36 -44.33
C SER A 217 -30.56 33.72 -44.06
N ALA A 218 -31.86 33.80 -44.20
CA ALA A 218 -32.59 35.04 -43.98
C ALA A 218 -32.60 35.47 -42.49
N TRP A 219 -32.44 34.54 -41.62
CA TRP A 219 -32.35 34.76 -40.20
C TRP A 219 -31.66 33.59 -39.49
N THR A 220 -30.70 33.86 -38.57
CA THR A 220 -29.99 32.88 -37.75
C THR A 220 -30.17 33.19 -36.29
N ILE A 221 -30.52 32.19 -35.53
CA ILE A 221 -30.55 32.21 -34.05
C ILE A 221 -29.38 31.41 -33.55
N GLU A 222 -28.57 31.98 -32.67
CA GLU A 222 -27.40 31.34 -32.07
C GLU A 222 -27.66 30.99 -30.61
N LEU A 223 -27.37 29.75 -30.23
CA LEU A 223 -27.36 29.25 -28.87
C LEU A 223 -26.03 28.56 -28.57
N ALA A 224 -25.74 28.39 -27.31
CA ALA A 224 -24.61 27.55 -26.85
C ALA A 224 -25.15 26.24 -26.24
N VAL A 225 -24.52 25.12 -26.58
CA VAL A 225 -24.72 23.83 -25.95
C VAL A 225 -23.55 23.60 -25.02
N LYS A 226 -23.79 23.51 -23.70
CA LYS A 226 -22.77 23.26 -22.71
C LYS A 226 -22.46 21.79 -22.53
N GLY A 227 -23.41 20.91 -22.87
CA GLY A 227 -23.27 19.47 -22.66
C GLY A 227 -24.59 18.74 -22.85
N TYR A 228 -24.64 17.55 -22.32
CA TYR A 228 -25.74 16.61 -22.49
C TYR A 228 -26.24 16.08 -21.15
N ASN A 229 -27.55 16.11 -20.92
CA ASN A 229 -28.23 15.44 -19.80
C ASN A 229 -28.81 14.11 -20.31
N LEU A 230 -28.07 13.02 -20.12
CA LEU A 230 -28.44 11.72 -20.67
C LEU A 230 -29.50 11.00 -19.83
N GLU A 231 -29.71 11.37 -18.57
CA GLU A 231 -30.81 10.86 -17.73
C GLU A 231 -32.17 11.32 -18.22
N ALA A 232 -32.28 12.51 -18.81
CA ALA A 232 -33.52 13.04 -19.33
C ALA A 232 -34.13 12.16 -20.43
N LYS A 233 -33.30 11.40 -21.16
CA LYS A 233 -33.72 10.55 -22.26
C LYS A 233 -34.32 9.22 -21.85
N THR A 234 -33.86 8.63 -20.75
CA THR A 234 -34.20 7.25 -20.37
C THR A 234 -35.35 7.15 -19.40
N GLY A 235 -35.69 8.23 -18.68
CA GLY A 235 -36.66 8.19 -17.59
C GLY A 235 -36.33 7.20 -16.47
N VAL A 236 -35.17 6.54 -16.57
CA VAL A 236 -34.66 5.57 -15.62
C VAL A 236 -33.40 6.19 -15.00
N SER A 237 -33.40 6.34 -13.68
CA SER A 237 -32.22 6.70 -12.92
C SER A 237 -31.09 5.70 -13.23
N GLY A 238 -30.18 6.06 -14.08
CA GLY A 238 -28.95 5.31 -14.25
C GLY A 238 -28.67 4.77 -15.63
N ALA A 239 -28.15 5.35 -16.55
CA ALA A 239 -27.42 4.94 -17.72
C ALA A 239 -28.18 4.86 -19.03
N ASN A 240 -27.78 5.68 -19.95
CA ASN A 240 -28.00 5.40 -21.39
C ASN A 240 -27.18 4.15 -21.76
N PRO A 241 -27.79 3.21 -22.50
CA PRO A 241 -27.06 2.06 -22.98
C PRO A 241 -25.96 2.53 -23.95
N ILE A 242 -24.72 2.16 -23.65
CA ILE A 242 -23.61 2.30 -24.58
C ILE A 242 -23.64 1.08 -25.49
N GLU A 243 -23.89 1.31 -26.79
CA GLU A 243 -23.90 0.26 -27.80
C GLU A 243 -22.70 0.44 -28.73
N ASN A 244 -21.78 -0.51 -28.73
CA ASN A 244 -20.56 -0.45 -29.56
C ASN A 244 -19.75 0.85 -29.36
N GLY A 245 -19.55 1.28 -28.11
CA GLY A 245 -18.83 2.51 -27.80
C GLY A 245 -19.58 3.80 -28.12
N LYS A 246 -20.94 3.76 -28.28
CA LYS A 246 -21.74 4.91 -28.70
C LYS A 246 -23.01 5.06 -27.88
N ILE A 247 -23.34 6.32 -27.61
CA ILE A 247 -24.65 6.73 -27.09
C ILE A 247 -25.34 7.53 -28.20
N SER A 248 -26.44 7.02 -28.71
CA SER A 248 -27.20 7.68 -29.80
C SER A 248 -28.26 8.62 -29.25
N ILE A 249 -28.27 9.85 -29.73
CA ILE A 249 -29.27 10.88 -29.45
C ILE A 249 -30.08 11.06 -30.72
N ASN A 250 -31.37 10.81 -30.66
CA ASN A 250 -32.30 10.98 -31.80
C ASN A 250 -33.57 11.61 -31.26
N ASP A 251 -33.65 12.93 -31.33
CA ASP A 251 -34.77 13.71 -30.79
C ASP A 251 -35.19 14.81 -31.76
N ASP A 252 -36.35 15.39 -31.52
CA ASP A 252 -36.94 16.39 -32.39
C ASP A 252 -36.78 17.80 -31.81
N VAL A 253 -36.40 18.77 -32.64
CA VAL A 253 -36.58 20.19 -32.41
C VAL A 253 -37.85 20.66 -33.10
N SER A 254 -38.78 21.23 -32.35
CA SER A 254 -40.05 21.73 -32.87
C SER A 254 -40.05 23.24 -32.92
N VAL A 255 -40.33 23.78 -34.09
CA VAL A 255 -40.47 25.22 -34.33
C VAL A 255 -41.94 25.53 -34.61
N LYS A 256 -42.54 26.41 -33.83
CA LYS A 256 -43.92 26.88 -34.00
C LYS A 256 -43.91 28.41 -34.11
N MET A 257 -44.64 28.97 -35.06
CA MET A 257 -44.74 30.41 -35.24
C MET A 257 -46.00 30.81 -36.00
N THR A 258 -46.40 32.06 -35.84
CA THR A 258 -47.41 32.69 -36.65
C THR A 258 -46.68 33.49 -37.74
N VAL A 259 -46.94 33.17 -39.02
CA VAL A 259 -46.29 33.78 -40.18
C VAL A 259 -47.28 34.66 -40.93
N SER A 260 -46.89 35.87 -41.28
CA SER A 260 -47.63 36.74 -42.24
C SER A 260 -46.65 37.34 -43.25
N VAL A 261 -47.08 37.53 -44.49
CA VAL A 261 -46.24 38.04 -45.59
C VAL A 261 -46.86 39.21 -46.21
N ASN A 262 -46.16 40.32 -46.28
CA ASN A 262 -46.65 41.56 -46.91
C ASN A 262 -46.00 41.81 -48.26
N GLY A 263 -46.76 42.38 -49.20
CA GLY A 263 -46.30 42.86 -50.49
C GLY A 263 -45.79 41.75 -51.40
N VAL A 264 -46.48 40.60 -51.43
CA VAL A 264 -46.18 39.48 -52.35
C VAL A 264 -46.50 39.90 -53.77
N GLN A 265 -45.56 39.76 -54.73
CA GLN A 265 -45.74 40.09 -56.11
C GLN A 265 -46.65 39.05 -56.78
N SER A 266 -47.84 39.49 -57.34
CA SER A 266 -48.82 38.57 -57.90
C SER A 266 -48.34 37.94 -59.20
N ASN A 267 -47.51 38.64 -59.98
CA ASN A 267 -47.05 38.24 -61.30
C ASN A 267 -45.72 37.43 -61.28
N GLN A 268 -45.17 37.11 -60.08
CA GLN A 268 -43.94 36.32 -59.99
C GLN A 268 -44.17 34.88 -60.48
N THR A 269 -43.09 34.25 -60.97
CA THR A 269 -43.11 32.87 -61.44
C THR A 269 -43.18 31.85 -60.30
N ILE A 270 -42.47 32.13 -59.22
CA ILE A 270 -42.42 31.28 -58.03
C ILE A 270 -43.68 31.52 -57.21
N LYS A 271 -44.52 30.47 -57.03
CA LYS A 271 -45.83 30.57 -56.36
C LYS A 271 -45.84 30.02 -54.95
N LYS A 272 -44.70 29.61 -54.42
CA LYS A 272 -44.60 29.05 -53.11
C LYS A 272 -43.44 29.70 -52.37
N LEU A 273 -43.68 30.16 -51.13
CA LEU A 273 -42.65 30.59 -50.17
C LEU A 273 -42.62 29.62 -49.02
N GLU A 274 -41.51 28.97 -48.87
CA GLU A 274 -41.21 28.10 -47.73
C GLU A 274 -40.19 28.76 -46.86
N ILE A 275 -40.31 28.56 -45.51
CA ILE A 275 -39.29 28.83 -44.52
C ILE A 275 -38.86 27.47 -44.05
N VAL A 276 -37.59 27.15 -44.25
CA VAL A 276 -37.01 25.83 -43.91
C VAL A 276 -36.00 26.01 -42.77
N PRO A 277 -36.31 25.50 -41.58
CA PRO A 277 -35.31 25.49 -40.48
C PRO A 277 -34.17 24.53 -40.83
N HIS A 278 -32.95 25.01 -40.67
CA HIS A 278 -31.71 24.24 -40.77
C HIS A 278 -30.94 24.37 -39.47
N ILE A 279 -30.63 23.25 -38.81
CA ILE A 279 -30.01 23.20 -37.51
C ILE A 279 -28.61 22.63 -37.66
N THR A 280 -27.62 23.41 -37.22
CA THR A 280 -26.24 22.94 -37.11
C THR A 280 -25.76 23.01 -35.66
N LEU A 281 -25.01 22.02 -35.24
CA LEU A 281 -24.28 21.96 -33.95
C LEU A 281 -22.88 21.51 -34.27
N ASP A 282 -21.88 22.23 -33.78
CA ASP A 282 -20.50 21.85 -33.92
C ASP A 282 -20.17 20.64 -33.03
N GLU A 283 -19.16 19.86 -33.40
CA GLU A 283 -18.66 18.79 -32.58
C GLU A 283 -18.22 19.29 -31.18
N MET A 284 -18.28 18.44 -30.19
CA MET A 284 -17.92 18.80 -28.80
C MET A 284 -16.98 17.78 -28.18
N GLU A 285 -15.85 18.26 -27.72
CA GLU A 285 -14.98 17.51 -26.81
C GLU A 285 -15.53 17.63 -25.40
N ILE A 286 -15.74 16.48 -24.76
CA ILE A 286 -16.25 16.41 -23.39
C ILE A 286 -15.09 16.55 -22.40
N GLY A 287 -15.22 17.46 -21.45
CA GLY A 287 -14.22 17.73 -20.40
C GLY A 287 -14.60 17.16 -19.04
N GLU A 288 -15.91 17.07 -18.76
CA GLU A 288 -16.42 16.55 -17.49
C GLU A 288 -17.57 15.57 -17.72
N ILE A 289 -17.62 14.54 -16.92
CA ILE A 289 -18.69 13.52 -16.97
C ILE A 289 -19.21 13.19 -15.58
N CYS A 290 -20.46 12.80 -15.47
CA CYS A 290 -20.94 11.96 -14.39
C CYS A 290 -21.15 10.57 -14.94
N GLY A 291 -20.25 9.66 -14.57
CA GLY A 291 -20.20 8.34 -15.19
C GLY A 291 -19.72 7.24 -14.26
N ARG A 292 -19.86 6.01 -14.72
CA ARG A 292 -19.17 4.84 -14.22
C ARG A 292 -18.02 4.55 -15.18
N ILE A 293 -16.82 4.42 -14.65
CA ILE A 293 -15.61 4.19 -15.43
C ILE A 293 -14.83 2.99 -14.87
N ASP A 294 -14.00 2.41 -15.73
CA ASP A 294 -13.14 1.27 -15.39
C ASP A 294 -11.84 1.37 -16.20
N PRO A 295 -11.03 2.41 -15.92
CA PRO A 295 -9.74 2.59 -16.58
C PRO A 295 -8.74 1.53 -16.11
N GLU A 296 -7.82 1.15 -16.98
CA GLU A 296 -6.73 0.25 -16.64
C GLU A 296 -5.66 1.01 -15.83
N ILE A 297 -5.39 0.53 -14.62
CA ILE A 297 -4.35 1.06 -13.72
C ILE A 297 -3.34 -0.04 -13.47
N ASN A 298 -2.07 0.17 -13.86
CA ASN A 298 -1.00 -0.81 -13.71
C ASN A 298 0.06 -0.27 -12.75
N ILE A 299 0.33 -1.01 -11.67
CA ILE A 299 1.40 -0.72 -10.71
C ILE A 299 2.34 -1.92 -10.68
N ASP A 300 3.63 -1.67 -10.93
CA ASP A 300 4.64 -2.73 -10.88
C ASP A 300 4.87 -3.21 -9.44
N PRO A 301 5.07 -4.53 -9.23
CA PRO A 301 5.39 -5.07 -7.91
C PRO A 301 6.67 -4.48 -7.34
N THR A 302 6.67 -4.18 -6.04
CA THR A 302 7.82 -3.66 -5.29
C THR A 302 8.39 -4.73 -4.37
N LYS A 303 9.72 -4.74 -4.20
CA LYS A 303 10.43 -5.69 -3.33
C LYS A 303 11.05 -4.96 -2.15
N PHE A 304 10.79 -5.51 -0.97
CA PHE A 304 11.39 -5.10 0.30
C PHE A 304 12.42 -6.14 0.68
N THR A 305 13.70 -5.80 0.64
CA THR A 305 14.78 -6.68 1.12
C THR A 305 14.96 -6.53 2.61
N LEU A 306 15.18 -7.63 3.32
CA LEU A 306 15.45 -7.64 4.74
C LEU A 306 16.95 -7.92 4.95
N ASP A 307 17.78 -6.96 4.54
CA ASP A 307 19.22 -7.01 4.69
C ASP A 307 19.64 -6.49 6.09
N ASP A 308 20.84 -6.83 6.55
CA ASP A 308 21.45 -6.34 7.78
C ASP A 308 20.67 -6.66 9.07
N LEU A 309 20.04 -7.84 9.12
CA LEU A 309 19.41 -8.33 10.34
C LEU A 309 20.47 -8.74 11.38
N PRO A 310 20.21 -8.50 12.68
CA PRO A 310 21.12 -8.92 13.74
C PRO A 310 21.39 -10.43 13.71
N ASP A 311 22.64 -10.82 14.02
CA ASP A 311 23.09 -12.21 14.01
C ASP A 311 22.18 -13.17 14.79
N PHE A 312 21.57 -12.70 15.88
CA PHE A 312 20.70 -13.53 16.72
C PHE A 312 19.37 -13.91 16.01
N LEU A 313 19.03 -13.29 14.89
CA LEU A 313 17.88 -13.61 14.06
C LEU A 313 18.26 -14.43 12.80
N SER A 314 19.55 -14.65 12.54
CA SER A 314 20.03 -15.19 11.27
C SER A 314 19.87 -16.72 11.11
N ASP A 315 19.65 -17.49 12.20
CA ASP A 315 19.53 -18.95 12.13
C ASP A 315 18.21 -19.38 11.46
N ASP A 316 18.30 -20.30 10.49
CA ASP A 316 17.13 -20.82 9.76
C ASP A 316 16.08 -21.52 10.65
N ALA A 317 16.47 -21.97 11.83
CA ALA A 317 15.55 -22.57 12.81
C ALA A 317 14.77 -21.50 13.60
N THR A 318 15.14 -20.22 13.51
CA THR A 318 14.42 -19.12 14.15
C THR A 318 13.02 -18.99 13.56
N GLU A 319 12.03 -18.85 14.43
CA GLU A 319 10.64 -18.56 14.12
C GLU A 319 10.17 -17.33 14.90
N LEU A 320 9.88 -16.25 14.18
CA LEU A 320 9.37 -15.04 14.79
C LEU A 320 7.85 -15.15 15.02
N ASP A 321 7.40 -14.72 16.17
CA ASP A 321 5.99 -14.47 16.47
C ASP A 321 5.88 -13.02 16.95
N ILE A 322 5.93 -12.08 16.01
CA ILE A 322 5.75 -10.65 16.30
C ILE A 322 4.29 -10.41 16.65
N LYS A 323 4.05 -9.76 17.77
CA LYS A 323 2.70 -9.52 18.26
C LYS A 323 1.90 -8.65 17.29
N ASN A 324 2.47 -7.56 16.83
CA ASN A 324 1.80 -6.64 15.92
C ASN A 324 2.77 -5.98 14.92
N PRO A 325 3.15 -6.66 13.84
CA PRO A 325 3.84 -6.01 12.73
C PRO A 325 2.88 -5.02 12.04
N VAL A 326 3.40 -3.86 11.65
CA VAL A 326 2.64 -2.78 11.00
C VAL A 326 3.30 -2.41 9.67
N PHE A 327 2.48 -2.37 8.63
CA PHE A 327 2.86 -1.85 7.31
C PHE A 327 1.98 -0.63 7.04
N SER A 328 2.56 0.47 6.60
CA SER A 328 1.79 1.63 6.19
C SER A 328 2.16 2.06 4.78
N LEU A 329 1.13 2.34 3.97
CA LEU A 329 1.24 2.84 2.61
C LEU A 329 0.74 4.28 2.57
N ASN A 330 1.60 5.20 2.12
CA ASN A 330 1.22 6.58 1.86
C ASN A 330 1.21 6.79 0.34
N THR A 331 0.07 7.17 -0.22
CA THR A 331 -0.11 7.41 -1.66
C THR A 331 -1.25 8.40 -1.86
N ASN A 332 -1.48 8.86 -3.10
CA ASN A 332 -2.60 9.74 -3.42
C ASN A 332 -3.68 9.00 -4.23
N ASN A 333 -4.90 9.53 -4.17
CA ASN A 333 -5.94 9.23 -5.14
C ASN A 333 -6.20 10.48 -5.98
N PRO A 334 -5.81 10.53 -7.27
CA PRO A 334 -5.94 11.74 -8.09
C PRO A 334 -7.33 11.95 -8.69
N ILE A 335 -8.24 10.96 -8.61
CA ILE A 335 -9.53 10.98 -9.27
C ILE A 335 -10.68 11.22 -8.28
N GLY A 336 -11.77 11.82 -8.78
CA GLY A 336 -13.00 12.07 -8.00
C GLY A 336 -13.86 10.83 -7.68
N ALA A 337 -13.30 9.63 -7.82
CA ALA A 337 -13.90 8.35 -7.47
C ALA A 337 -12.99 7.57 -6.49
N PRO A 338 -13.53 6.68 -5.65
CA PRO A 338 -12.70 5.78 -4.87
C PRO A 338 -11.87 4.85 -5.77
N ILE A 339 -10.60 4.60 -5.35
CA ILE A 339 -9.78 3.54 -5.92
C ILE A 339 -9.78 2.38 -4.92
N LEU A 340 -10.22 1.22 -5.36
CA LEU A 340 -10.20 -0.03 -4.62
C LEU A 340 -8.98 -0.83 -5.05
N THR A 341 -8.24 -1.42 -4.11
CA THR A 341 -7.11 -2.27 -4.45
C THR A 341 -7.06 -3.52 -3.59
N ASN A 342 -6.62 -4.62 -4.19
CA ASN A 342 -6.18 -5.79 -3.46
C ASN A 342 -4.66 -5.70 -3.33
N LEU A 343 -4.16 -5.93 -2.13
CA LEU A 343 -2.74 -5.99 -1.85
C LEU A 343 -2.35 -7.45 -1.62
N VAL A 344 -1.39 -7.95 -2.38
CA VAL A 344 -0.83 -9.28 -2.23
C VAL A 344 0.63 -9.17 -1.84
N MET A 345 0.96 -9.68 -0.66
CA MET A 345 2.32 -9.70 -0.10
C MET A 345 2.84 -11.14 -0.09
N LYS A 346 4.02 -11.36 -0.65
CA LYS A 346 4.66 -12.68 -0.74
C LYS A 346 6.07 -12.62 -0.19
N SER A 347 6.41 -13.50 0.72
CA SER A 347 7.77 -13.60 1.25
C SER A 347 8.54 -14.73 0.58
N PHE A 348 9.83 -14.48 0.28
CA PHE A 348 10.72 -15.40 -0.42
C PHE A 348 12.01 -15.61 0.34
N LYS A 349 12.54 -16.84 0.30
CA LYS A 349 13.79 -17.22 0.98
C LYS A 349 14.63 -18.17 0.13
N ASN A 350 15.95 -18.06 0.24
CA ASN A 350 16.94 -18.97 -0.36
C ASN A 350 16.82 -19.11 -1.90
N GLY A 351 16.42 -18.03 -2.60
CA GLY A 351 16.27 -18.03 -4.05
C GLY A 351 15.20 -19.00 -4.59
N GLN A 352 14.26 -19.43 -3.74
CA GLN A 352 13.13 -20.26 -4.14
C GLN A 352 12.19 -19.48 -5.09
N LYS A 353 11.56 -20.20 -6.02
CA LYS A 353 10.59 -19.59 -6.94
C LYS A 353 9.20 -19.45 -6.32
N ASP A 354 8.85 -20.37 -5.43
CA ASP A 354 7.57 -20.35 -4.72
C ASP A 354 7.73 -19.55 -3.43
N PRO A 355 6.75 -18.71 -3.08
CA PRO A 355 6.78 -17.96 -1.83
C PRO A 355 6.70 -18.90 -0.62
N ILE A 356 7.39 -18.55 0.47
CA ILE A 356 7.30 -19.26 1.76
C ILE A 356 6.04 -18.88 2.54
N ALA A 357 5.50 -17.69 2.28
CA ALA A 357 4.21 -17.24 2.79
C ALA A 357 3.55 -16.25 1.83
N GLU A 358 2.22 -16.18 1.87
CA GLU A 358 1.40 -15.24 1.12
C GLU A 358 0.30 -14.69 2.01
N VAL A 359 0.13 -13.37 1.98
CA VAL A 359 -0.92 -12.65 2.69
C VAL A 359 -1.63 -11.73 1.71
N THR A 360 -2.96 -11.82 1.65
CA THR A 360 -3.79 -10.97 0.79
C THR A 360 -4.69 -10.09 1.64
N VAL A 361 -4.73 -8.81 1.32
CA VAL A 361 -5.66 -7.82 1.88
C VAL A 361 -6.56 -7.36 0.75
N ASN A 362 -7.86 -7.62 0.88
CA ASN A 362 -8.82 -7.29 -0.15
C ASN A 362 -9.51 -5.96 0.15
N ASP A 363 -9.97 -5.30 -0.93
CA ASP A 363 -10.85 -4.14 -0.92
C ASP A 363 -10.36 -2.96 -0.05
N ILE A 364 -9.05 -2.69 -0.08
CA ILE A 364 -8.50 -1.46 0.49
C ILE A 364 -9.05 -0.29 -0.32
N GLU A 365 -9.68 0.68 0.35
CA GLU A 365 -10.24 1.86 -0.28
C GLU A 365 -9.32 3.08 -0.11
N LEU A 366 -8.88 3.64 -1.23
CA LEU A 366 -8.35 4.99 -1.29
C LEU A 366 -9.52 5.93 -1.57
N ALA A 367 -9.96 6.67 -0.56
CA ALA A 367 -11.10 7.57 -0.68
C ALA A 367 -10.90 8.57 -1.84
N LYS A 368 -12.02 8.93 -2.50
CA LYS A 368 -12.02 9.86 -3.63
C LYS A 368 -11.36 11.20 -3.32
N ASN A 369 -10.73 11.80 -4.33
CA ASN A 369 -10.23 13.17 -4.25
C ASN A 369 -11.42 14.15 -4.12
N THR A 370 -11.35 15.05 -3.13
CA THR A 370 -12.35 16.09 -2.89
C THR A 370 -11.83 17.49 -3.23
N GLY A 371 -10.69 17.58 -3.94
CA GLY A 371 -10.08 18.85 -4.35
C GLY A 371 -8.95 19.34 -3.43
N GLU A 372 -8.67 18.64 -2.32
CA GLU A 372 -7.45 18.83 -1.54
C GLU A 372 -6.53 17.63 -1.84
N ASP A 373 -5.45 17.88 -2.55
CA ASP A 373 -4.43 16.87 -2.89
C ASP A 373 -3.64 16.50 -1.63
N GLY A 374 -4.22 15.61 -0.83
CA GLY A 374 -3.56 15.03 0.33
C GLY A 374 -3.19 13.57 0.06
N ASP A 375 -2.00 13.18 0.55
CA ASP A 375 -1.65 11.77 0.59
C ASP A 375 -2.66 11.02 1.46
N ARG A 376 -3.02 9.82 1.02
CA ARG A 376 -3.84 8.87 1.78
C ARG A 376 -2.91 7.91 2.50
N ARG A 377 -3.15 7.71 3.78
CA ARG A 377 -2.42 6.75 4.59
C ARG A 377 -3.28 5.52 4.87
N VAL A 378 -2.82 4.38 4.38
CA VAL A 378 -3.40 3.06 4.67
C VAL A 378 -2.49 2.33 5.64
N VAL A 379 -3.05 1.78 6.71
CA VAL A 379 -2.31 0.95 7.67
C VAL A 379 -2.80 -0.48 7.61
N ILE A 380 -1.87 -1.42 7.53
CA ILE A 380 -2.10 -2.85 7.59
C ILE A 380 -1.42 -3.36 8.85
N ALA A 381 -2.17 -3.89 9.79
CA ALA A 381 -1.66 -4.33 11.08
C ALA A 381 -2.24 -5.70 11.44
N ARG A 382 -1.56 -6.44 12.32
CA ARG A 382 -2.05 -7.74 12.80
C ARG A 382 -3.19 -7.58 13.81
N GLU A 383 -3.14 -6.53 14.63
CA GLU A 383 -4.11 -6.26 15.70
C GLU A 383 -4.75 -4.87 15.51
N GLU A 384 -5.95 -4.68 16.06
CA GLU A 384 -6.57 -3.36 16.16
C GLU A 384 -5.72 -2.41 17.02
N GLY A 385 -5.70 -1.12 16.65
CA GLY A 385 -4.96 -0.09 17.35
C GLY A 385 -5.40 1.32 16.95
N ASP A 386 -4.90 2.31 17.65
CA ASP A 386 -5.11 3.74 17.31
C ASP A 386 -4.03 4.19 16.31
N TYR A 387 -4.25 3.84 15.05
CA TYR A 387 -3.38 4.22 13.94
C TYR A 387 -3.87 5.54 13.34
N GLN A 388 -2.99 6.52 13.21
CA GLN A 388 -3.32 7.77 12.51
C GLN A 388 -3.33 7.50 10.99
N ALA A 389 -4.45 7.00 10.48
CA ALA A 389 -4.61 6.55 9.09
C ALA A 389 -6.01 6.86 8.55
N ASP A 390 -6.13 6.99 7.23
CA ASP A 390 -7.41 7.14 6.54
C ASP A 390 -8.14 5.79 6.44
N GLU A 391 -7.38 4.70 6.30
CA GLU A 391 -7.89 3.33 6.21
C GLU A 391 -7.02 2.39 7.05
N VAL A 392 -7.64 1.44 7.76
CA VAL A 392 -6.95 0.44 8.56
C VAL A 392 -7.45 -0.96 8.22
N ALA A 393 -6.57 -1.81 7.72
CA ALA A 393 -6.84 -3.22 7.47
C ALA A 393 -6.23 -4.07 8.58
N VAL A 394 -7.07 -4.80 9.33
CA VAL A 394 -6.61 -5.75 10.36
C VAL A 394 -6.47 -7.14 9.74
N VAL A 395 -5.24 -7.67 9.76
CA VAL A 395 -4.83 -8.90 9.09
C VAL A 395 -4.19 -9.85 10.11
N PRO A 396 -4.96 -10.75 10.73
CA PRO A 396 -4.48 -11.61 11.84
C PRO A 396 -3.29 -12.51 11.47
N ASN A 397 -3.14 -12.88 10.20
CA ASN A 397 -2.03 -13.71 9.70
C ASN A 397 -0.87 -12.90 9.10
N LEU A 398 -0.80 -11.60 9.33
CA LEU A 398 0.25 -10.73 8.80
C LEU A 398 1.66 -11.18 9.23
N ASN A 399 1.78 -11.76 10.43
CA ASN A 399 3.04 -12.32 10.93
C ASN A 399 3.58 -13.50 10.09
N ASP A 400 2.74 -14.17 9.28
CA ASP A 400 3.20 -15.30 8.46
C ASP A 400 4.28 -14.87 7.46
N LEU A 401 4.25 -13.59 7.01
CA LEU A 401 5.24 -13.03 6.10
C LEU A 401 6.66 -13.00 6.67
N ILE A 402 6.78 -12.88 7.99
CA ILE A 402 8.06 -12.71 8.70
C ILE A 402 8.34 -13.84 9.69
N LYS A 403 7.42 -14.78 9.87
CA LYS A 403 7.58 -15.91 10.78
C LYS A 403 8.87 -16.69 10.52
N LYS A 404 9.16 -16.99 9.28
CA LYS A 404 10.48 -17.41 8.80
C LYS A 404 11.09 -16.21 8.09
N ILE A 405 12.12 -15.64 8.66
CA ILE A 405 12.75 -14.43 8.13
C ILE A 405 13.06 -14.61 6.65
N PRO A 406 12.40 -13.85 5.75
CA PRO A 406 12.61 -13.96 4.31
C PRO A 406 13.83 -13.15 3.86
N ASP A 407 14.33 -13.41 2.65
CA ASP A 407 15.32 -12.57 2.00
C ASP A 407 14.66 -11.26 1.50
N TYR A 408 13.42 -11.37 1.00
CA TYR A 408 12.61 -10.21 0.60
C TYR A 408 11.12 -10.52 0.66
N ILE A 409 10.33 -9.45 0.77
CA ILE A 409 8.87 -9.46 0.63
C ILE A 409 8.54 -8.73 -0.68
N GLU A 410 7.79 -9.36 -1.57
CA GLU A 410 7.24 -8.76 -2.78
C GLU A 410 5.81 -8.30 -2.51
N VAL A 411 5.53 -7.04 -2.81
CA VAL A 411 4.22 -6.42 -2.66
C VAL A 411 3.67 -6.08 -4.04
N SER A 412 2.51 -6.59 -4.39
CA SER A 412 1.78 -6.30 -5.61
C SER A 412 0.40 -5.75 -5.31
N MET A 413 -0.07 -4.84 -6.15
CA MET A 413 -1.37 -4.19 -6.04
C MET A 413 -2.15 -4.35 -7.34
N GLU A 414 -3.47 -4.50 -7.21
CA GLU A 414 -4.42 -4.57 -8.33
C GLU A 414 -5.46 -3.45 -8.17
N PRO A 415 -5.05 -2.19 -8.42
CA PRO A 415 -5.96 -1.04 -8.25
C PRO A 415 -7.02 -1.00 -9.35
N ARG A 416 -8.24 -0.64 -8.98
CA ARG A 416 -9.37 -0.37 -9.88
C ARG A 416 -10.18 0.80 -9.36
N VAL A 417 -10.76 1.59 -10.25
CA VAL A 417 -11.75 2.60 -9.86
C VAL A 417 -13.05 1.89 -9.47
N ASP A 418 -13.81 2.43 -8.49
CA ASP A 418 -15.16 1.95 -8.21
C ASP A 418 -16.06 2.19 -9.43
N SER A 419 -16.29 1.15 -10.22
CA SER A 419 -17.11 1.16 -11.42
C SER A 419 -18.58 0.85 -11.18
N GLU A 420 -18.98 0.57 -9.95
CA GLU A 420 -20.39 0.25 -9.62
C GLU A 420 -21.24 1.51 -9.41
N ASN A 421 -20.63 2.61 -9.01
CA ASN A 421 -21.28 3.87 -8.71
C ASN A 421 -20.96 4.96 -9.75
N PHE A 422 -21.81 6.01 -9.79
CA PHE A 422 -21.59 7.17 -10.65
C PHE A 422 -20.82 8.25 -9.91
N TYR A 423 -19.77 8.77 -10.55
CA TYR A 423 -18.93 9.84 -10.01
C TYR A 423 -18.80 10.99 -11.00
N GLU A 424 -18.61 12.19 -10.49
CA GLU A 424 -18.26 13.37 -11.27
C GLU A 424 -16.76 13.39 -11.50
N LEU A 425 -16.33 13.38 -12.76
CA LEU A 425 -14.96 13.14 -13.16
C LEU A 425 -14.58 14.06 -14.32
N GLU A 426 -13.34 14.51 -14.33
CA GLU A 426 -12.73 15.13 -15.51
C GLU A 426 -12.25 14.06 -16.50
N VAL A 427 -12.39 14.34 -17.79
CA VAL A 427 -11.85 13.50 -18.88
C VAL A 427 -10.42 13.96 -19.15
N LYS A 428 -9.46 13.30 -18.53
CA LYS A 428 -8.03 13.68 -18.61
C LYS A 428 -7.11 12.53 -18.23
N ASP A 429 -5.81 12.77 -18.33
CA ASP A 429 -4.78 11.91 -17.76
C ASP A 429 -4.68 12.16 -16.25
N TYR A 430 -4.49 11.08 -15.47
CA TYR A 430 -4.35 11.08 -14.02
C TYR A 430 -3.02 10.47 -13.62
N GLN A 431 -2.44 10.97 -12.53
CA GLN A 431 -1.18 10.50 -11.98
C GLN A 431 -1.34 10.03 -10.53
N ILE A 432 -1.13 8.74 -10.30
CA ILE A 432 -0.84 8.23 -8.95
C ILE A 432 0.65 8.47 -8.74
N ASN A 433 1.00 9.24 -7.72
CA ASN A 433 2.38 9.54 -7.38
C ASN A 433 3.10 8.30 -6.83
N ASP A 434 4.43 8.34 -6.83
CA ASP A 434 5.21 7.35 -6.10
C ASP A 434 4.78 7.33 -4.64
N GLY A 435 4.40 6.15 -4.15
CA GLY A 435 4.00 5.95 -2.77
C GLY A 435 5.18 5.61 -1.88
N LEU A 436 5.05 5.89 -0.58
CA LEU A 436 5.99 5.45 0.44
C LEU A 436 5.36 4.33 1.25
N CYS A 437 6.02 3.18 1.30
CA CYS A 437 5.67 2.10 2.21
C CYS A 437 6.65 2.08 3.39
N ASP A 438 6.11 2.24 4.58
CA ASP A 438 6.85 2.13 5.84
C ASP A 438 6.51 0.79 6.50
N VAL A 439 7.54 0.05 6.88
CA VAL A 439 7.44 -1.17 7.68
C VAL A 439 7.94 -0.86 9.08
N ASP A 440 7.13 -1.15 10.09
CA ASP A 440 7.48 -1.01 11.50
C ASP A 440 7.13 -2.30 12.26
N ILE A 441 8.17 -2.98 12.71
CA ILE A 441 8.06 -4.26 13.40
C ILE A 441 8.64 -4.09 14.80
N PRO A 442 7.80 -3.80 15.81
CA PRO A 442 8.25 -3.73 17.19
C PRO A 442 8.68 -5.13 17.67
N LEU A 443 9.84 -5.24 18.32
CA LEU A 443 10.30 -6.51 18.89
C LEU A 443 9.54 -6.84 20.19
N THR A 444 8.22 -6.90 20.06
CA THR A 444 7.29 -7.43 21.06
C THR A 444 6.76 -8.76 20.54
N PHE A 445 7.02 -9.82 21.27
CA PHE A 445 6.77 -11.17 20.78
C PHE A 445 5.47 -11.79 21.35
N GLY A 446 4.84 -12.61 20.53
CA GLY A 446 3.79 -13.53 20.94
C GLY A 446 4.36 -14.76 21.65
N SER A 447 3.50 -15.74 21.99
CA SER A 447 3.88 -16.93 22.77
C SER A 447 4.59 -18.03 21.98
N ASN A 448 4.66 -17.92 20.64
CA ASN A 448 5.23 -18.95 19.76
C ASN A 448 6.62 -18.58 19.21
N LEU A 449 7.26 -17.56 19.78
CA LEU A 449 8.62 -17.19 19.42
C LEU A 449 9.60 -18.35 19.68
N LEU A 450 10.49 -18.58 18.74
CA LEU A 450 11.70 -19.39 18.89
C LEU A 450 12.86 -18.67 18.22
N ILE A 451 13.78 -18.16 19.01
CA ILE A 451 15.09 -17.66 18.54
C ILE A 451 16.13 -18.74 18.80
N VAL A 452 16.92 -19.04 17.79
CA VAL A 452 18.04 -19.95 17.89
C VAL A 452 19.32 -19.18 17.63
N TYR A 453 20.16 -19.09 18.63
CA TYR A 453 21.43 -18.38 18.58
C TYR A 453 22.60 -19.34 18.73
N ASN A 454 23.48 -19.34 17.74
CA ASN A 454 24.70 -20.15 17.74
C ASN A 454 25.90 -19.26 18.00
N ASP A 455 26.75 -19.66 18.97
CA ASP A 455 27.99 -18.95 19.26
C ASP A 455 29.09 -19.92 19.73
N SER A 456 30.29 -19.43 19.87
CA SER A 456 31.41 -20.22 20.34
C SER A 456 32.42 -19.38 21.11
N ILE A 457 32.90 -19.93 22.20
CA ILE A 457 34.06 -19.43 22.93
C ILE A 457 35.29 -20.07 22.30
N LYS A 458 36.27 -19.26 21.92
CA LYS A 458 37.51 -19.69 21.23
C LYS A 458 38.74 -19.32 22.04
N ASP A 459 39.87 -19.92 21.69
CA ASP A 459 41.20 -19.66 22.28
C ASP A 459 41.29 -19.99 23.78
N LEU A 460 40.41 -20.87 24.30
CA LEU A 460 40.40 -21.31 25.70
C LEU A 460 41.69 -22.00 26.10
N GLN A 461 42.35 -22.73 25.19
CA GLN A 461 43.60 -23.41 25.48
C GLN A 461 44.66 -22.44 25.98
N LYS A 462 44.73 -21.22 25.48
CA LYS A 462 45.67 -20.19 25.89
C LYS A 462 45.42 -19.75 27.34
N ASP A 463 44.15 -19.64 27.73
CA ASP A 463 43.72 -19.21 29.05
C ASP A 463 43.80 -20.34 30.08
N LEU A 464 43.87 -21.59 29.61
CA LEU A 464 43.98 -22.82 30.43
C LEU A 464 45.39 -23.40 30.45
N GLU A 465 46.38 -22.78 29.81
CA GLU A 465 47.74 -23.30 29.63
C GLU A 465 48.46 -23.54 31.01
N ASP A 466 48.15 -22.76 32.02
CA ASP A 466 48.67 -22.90 33.37
C ASP A 466 47.99 -24.03 34.17
N LEU A 467 46.94 -24.65 33.65
CA LEU A 467 46.15 -25.71 34.28
C LEU A 467 46.43 -27.11 33.72
N ASP A 468 47.46 -27.28 32.89
CA ASP A 468 47.80 -28.56 32.24
C ASP A 468 48.20 -29.66 33.23
N ILE A 469 48.61 -29.31 34.45
CA ILE A 469 48.90 -30.21 35.54
C ILE A 469 47.66 -30.69 36.30
N ILE A 470 46.47 -30.13 36.03
CA ILE A 470 45.24 -30.43 36.76
C ILE A 470 44.39 -31.42 35.95
N SER A 471 44.01 -32.54 36.57
CA SER A 471 43.07 -33.50 36.00
C SER A 471 41.84 -33.69 36.89
N PHE A 472 40.70 -33.90 36.25
CA PHE A 472 39.43 -34.12 36.94
C PHE A 472 38.61 -35.20 36.22
N LYS A 473 37.73 -35.91 36.95
CA LYS A 473 36.74 -36.81 36.37
C LYS A 473 35.41 -36.11 36.11
N LYS A 474 35.08 -35.17 36.98
CA LYS A 474 33.82 -34.43 36.94
C LYS A 474 34.06 -33.00 37.42
N ALA A 475 33.52 -32.05 36.65
CA ALA A 475 33.48 -30.65 37.03
C ALA A 475 32.03 -30.14 36.90
N VAL A 476 31.59 -29.37 37.89
CA VAL A 476 30.25 -28.77 37.90
C VAL A 476 30.40 -27.26 37.95
N VAL A 477 30.00 -26.59 36.91
CA VAL A 477 29.94 -25.13 36.82
C VAL A 477 28.56 -24.68 37.23
N THR A 478 28.44 -23.95 38.33
CA THR A 478 27.17 -23.38 38.82
C THR A 478 27.20 -21.88 38.63
N LEU A 479 26.13 -21.33 38.04
CA LEU A 479 25.94 -19.90 37.79
C LEU A 479 24.61 -19.44 38.37
N THR A 480 24.63 -18.32 39.11
CA THR A 480 23.40 -17.59 39.44
C THR A 480 23.27 -16.42 38.46
N ALA A 481 22.38 -16.53 37.54
CA ALA A 481 22.06 -15.48 36.55
C ALA A 481 20.87 -14.66 37.01
N ALA A 482 20.88 -13.38 36.69
CA ALA A 482 19.76 -12.47 36.87
C ALA A 482 19.51 -11.71 35.56
N SER A 483 18.24 -11.52 35.15
CA SER A 483 17.89 -10.90 33.90
C SER A 483 16.61 -10.08 34.01
N THR A 484 16.56 -8.96 33.28
CA THR A 484 15.33 -8.21 33.01
C THR A 484 14.84 -8.42 31.57
N ILE A 485 15.53 -9.25 30.77
CA ILE A 485 15.14 -9.57 29.39
C ILE A 485 13.90 -10.46 29.41
N PRO A 486 12.84 -10.16 28.63
CA PRO A 486 11.59 -10.93 28.64
C PRO A 486 11.67 -12.17 27.73
N LEU A 487 12.81 -12.84 27.71
CA LEU A 487 13.02 -14.08 26.95
C LEU A 487 13.56 -15.16 27.88
N LYS A 488 12.91 -16.32 27.87
CA LYS A 488 13.43 -17.53 28.53
C LYS A 488 14.52 -18.12 27.65
N MET A 489 15.75 -18.19 28.17
CA MET A 489 16.87 -18.75 27.43
C MET A 489 17.17 -20.15 27.96
N THR A 490 17.26 -21.13 27.07
CA THR A 490 17.45 -22.54 27.39
C THR A 490 18.70 -23.07 26.70
N LEU A 491 19.57 -23.72 27.49
CA LEU A 491 20.76 -24.44 27.02
C LEU A 491 20.54 -25.93 27.23
N ASN A 492 20.57 -26.74 26.16
CA ASN A 492 20.53 -28.19 26.30
C ASN A 492 21.92 -28.80 26.15
N ALA A 493 22.16 -29.95 26.80
CA ALA A 493 23.44 -30.64 26.72
C ALA A 493 23.81 -31.03 25.28
N ASP A 494 22.85 -31.47 24.49
CA ASP A 494 23.05 -31.88 23.09
C ASP A 494 23.37 -30.69 22.17
N ASP A 495 23.14 -29.46 22.63
CA ASP A 495 23.43 -28.22 21.92
C ASP A 495 24.82 -27.63 22.30
N VAL A 496 25.66 -28.40 23.00
CA VAL A 496 27.02 -27.98 23.43
C VAL A 496 28.07 -28.95 22.88
N ASP A 497 29.00 -28.42 22.07
CA ASP A 497 30.12 -29.15 21.52
C ASP A 497 31.46 -28.63 22.09
N ILE A 498 32.27 -29.52 22.61
CA ILE A 498 33.62 -29.19 23.06
C ILE A 498 34.65 -29.64 22.03
N LYS A 499 35.52 -28.72 21.58
CA LYS A 499 36.50 -28.96 20.52
C LYS A 499 37.92 -28.60 20.93
N ASP A 500 38.87 -29.33 20.33
CA ASP A 500 40.31 -29.04 20.46
C ASP A 500 40.74 -27.89 19.52
N LYS A 501 42.00 -27.48 19.58
CA LYS A 501 42.61 -26.43 18.75
C LYS A 501 42.51 -26.71 17.23
N ALA A 502 42.42 -27.98 16.84
CA ALA A 502 42.21 -28.36 15.45
C ALA A 502 40.75 -28.38 15.06
N GLY A 503 39.83 -27.98 15.95
CA GLY A 503 38.37 -27.95 15.71
C GLY A 503 37.72 -29.34 15.78
N ARG A 504 38.44 -30.36 16.31
CA ARG A 504 37.92 -31.74 16.42
C ARG A 504 37.17 -31.90 17.75
N PRO A 505 36.01 -32.59 17.76
CA PRO A 505 35.32 -32.90 19.01
C PRO A 505 36.21 -33.67 20.00
N ILE A 506 36.07 -33.38 21.26
CA ILE A 506 36.74 -34.12 22.35
C ILE A 506 35.74 -35.13 22.88
N GLU A 507 35.73 -36.35 22.32
CA GLU A 507 34.74 -37.41 22.59
C GLU A 507 34.76 -37.95 24.01
N ASN A 508 35.87 -37.79 24.73
CA ASN A 508 36.03 -38.28 26.11
C ASN A 508 35.57 -37.28 27.18
N ILE A 509 35.04 -36.15 26.80
CA ILE A 509 34.36 -35.20 27.70
C ILE A 509 32.87 -35.17 27.33
N LYS A 510 32.03 -35.63 28.27
CA LYS A 510 30.59 -35.59 28.16
C LYS A 510 30.04 -34.35 28.85
N VAL A 511 29.16 -33.62 28.16
CA VAL A 511 28.44 -32.50 28.74
C VAL A 511 27.06 -32.96 29.19
N SER A 512 26.64 -32.54 30.38
CA SER A 512 25.24 -32.64 30.84
C SER A 512 24.86 -31.36 31.61
N ILE A 513 23.54 -31.16 31.74
CA ILE A 513 23.00 -30.00 32.47
C ILE A 513 22.32 -30.52 33.73
N GLY A 514 22.40 -29.77 34.83
CA GLY A 514 21.69 -30.11 36.07
C GLY A 514 20.16 -30.12 35.86
N GLU A 515 19.46 -31.07 36.45
CA GLU A 515 18.01 -31.21 36.33
C GLU A 515 17.30 -29.95 36.83
N GLY A 516 16.51 -29.30 35.93
CA GLY A 516 15.80 -28.04 36.21
C GLY A 516 16.72 -26.81 36.30
N LYS A 517 17.98 -26.92 35.83
CA LYS A 517 18.97 -25.84 35.83
C LYS A 517 19.51 -25.54 34.43
N GLU A 518 18.68 -25.75 33.41
CA GLU A 518 19.00 -25.51 32.00
C GLU A 518 18.59 -24.13 31.51
N THR A 519 17.89 -23.33 32.35
CA THR A 519 17.24 -22.09 31.88
C THR A 519 17.67 -20.84 32.65
N VAL A 520 17.75 -19.73 31.89
CA VAL A 520 17.63 -18.37 32.43
C VAL A 520 16.19 -17.92 32.28
N ASN A 521 15.53 -17.68 33.42
CA ASN A 521 14.11 -17.30 33.43
C ASN A 521 13.90 -15.89 32.87
N PRO A 522 12.77 -15.64 32.16
CA PRO A 522 12.45 -14.33 31.62
C PRO A 522 11.95 -13.39 32.72
N SER A 523 12.16 -12.09 32.52
CA SER A 523 11.36 -11.08 33.22
C SER A 523 9.95 -11.07 32.66
N THR A 524 8.93 -11.14 33.49
CA THR A 524 7.53 -11.17 33.06
C THR A 524 6.97 -9.79 32.68
N ASP A 525 7.68 -8.71 33.03
CA ASP A 525 7.29 -7.31 32.78
C ASP A 525 8.41 -6.49 32.10
N GLY A 526 9.58 -7.09 31.82
CA GLY A 526 10.73 -6.43 31.21
C GLY A 526 11.49 -5.48 32.12
N THR A 527 11.14 -5.41 33.41
CA THR A 527 11.71 -4.49 34.41
C THR A 527 12.09 -5.18 35.71
N THR A 528 11.28 -6.12 36.16
CA THR A 528 11.55 -6.90 37.35
C THR A 528 12.59 -7.97 37.07
N GLU A 529 13.63 -8.02 37.91
CA GLU A 529 14.68 -9.00 37.80
C GLU A 529 14.16 -10.43 38.08
N ALA A 530 14.50 -11.36 37.19
CA ALA A 530 14.30 -12.79 37.38
C ALA A 530 15.64 -13.47 37.66
N GLU A 531 15.73 -14.20 38.77
CA GLU A 531 16.92 -14.98 39.11
C GLU A 531 16.79 -16.44 38.66
N SER A 532 17.92 -17.04 38.28
CA SER A 532 18.00 -18.40 37.76
C SER A 532 19.31 -19.05 38.21
N GLU A 533 19.28 -20.34 38.45
CA GLU A 533 20.48 -21.13 38.66
C GLU A 533 20.71 -22.03 37.42
N VAL A 534 21.89 -21.90 36.81
CA VAL A 534 22.31 -22.73 35.66
C VAL A 534 23.47 -23.61 36.10
N GLU A 535 23.40 -24.90 35.77
CA GLU A 535 24.42 -25.87 36.15
C GLU A 535 24.86 -26.70 34.94
N ILE A 536 26.15 -26.56 34.57
CA ILE A 536 26.79 -27.31 33.51
C ILE A 536 27.74 -28.34 34.12
N ILE A 537 27.58 -29.59 33.72
CA ILE A 537 28.35 -30.71 34.24
C ILE A 537 29.23 -31.26 33.12
N LEU A 538 30.54 -31.30 33.34
CA LEU A 538 31.54 -31.92 32.49
C LEU A 538 32.01 -33.22 33.12
N GLU A 539 31.89 -34.35 32.43
CA GLU A 539 32.37 -35.66 32.87
C GLU A 539 33.38 -36.22 31.87
N SER A 540 34.54 -36.70 32.36
CA SER A 540 35.55 -37.32 31.53
C SER A 540 35.53 -38.83 31.71
N ASP A 541 35.50 -39.59 30.61
CA ASP A 541 35.59 -41.05 30.63
C ASP A 541 37.00 -41.52 31.01
N ASN A 542 38.01 -40.68 30.82
CA ASN A 542 39.39 -40.93 31.21
C ASN A 542 39.77 -40.16 32.49
N ALA A 543 40.25 -40.87 33.50
CA ALA A 543 40.58 -40.31 34.79
C ALA A 543 41.62 -39.16 34.81
N PHE A 544 42.27 -38.89 33.68
CA PHE A 544 43.38 -37.94 33.53
C PHE A 544 43.25 -37.04 32.30
N ASP A 545 42.05 -36.80 31.85
CA ASP A 545 41.87 -35.81 30.77
C ASP A 545 41.99 -34.40 31.34
N THR A 546 42.79 -33.57 30.71
CA THR A 546 43.09 -32.23 31.20
C THR A 546 42.23 -31.19 30.52
N LEU A 547 41.83 -30.16 31.26
CA LEU A 547 41.10 -28.98 30.72
C LEU A 547 41.90 -28.27 29.64
N SER A 548 43.23 -28.39 29.65
CA SER A 548 44.13 -27.78 28.67
C SER A 548 43.91 -28.21 27.23
N ARG A 549 43.17 -29.32 27.00
CA ARG A 549 42.81 -29.76 25.63
C ARG A 549 41.65 -28.98 25.03
N ILE A 550 40.86 -28.30 25.87
CA ILE A 550 39.69 -27.55 25.42
C ILE A 550 40.16 -26.22 24.83
N ASP A 551 39.94 -26.03 23.54
CA ASP A 551 40.20 -24.76 22.85
C ASP A 551 38.93 -24.01 22.49
N ARG A 552 37.86 -24.74 22.22
CA ARG A 552 36.59 -24.15 21.76
C ARG A 552 35.40 -24.87 22.38
N ILE A 553 34.41 -24.06 22.83
CA ILE A 553 33.11 -24.54 23.24
C ILE A 553 32.10 -23.88 22.31
N CYS A 554 31.43 -24.66 21.45
CA CYS A 554 30.32 -24.20 20.62
C CYS A 554 29.02 -24.53 21.33
N PHE A 555 28.08 -23.62 21.31
CA PHE A 555 26.76 -23.85 21.93
C PHE A 555 25.65 -23.23 21.11
N LYS A 556 24.46 -23.82 21.26
CA LYS A 556 23.22 -23.34 20.67
C LYS A 556 22.25 -22.99 21.79
N LEU A 557 21.92 -21.69 21.88
CA LEU A 557 20.98 -21.17 22.86
C LEU A 557 19.61 -21.01 22.19
N LYS A 558 18.56 -21.49 22.84
CA LYS A 558 17.17 -21.31 22.40
C LYS A 558 16.48 -20.31 23.32
N ALA A 559 15.82 -19.30 22.72
CA ALA A 559 15.03 -18.32 23.46
C ALA A 559 13.56 -18.36 23.05
N ASP A 560 12.66 -18.29 24.03
CA ASP A 560 11.21 -18.22 23.84
C ASP A 560 10.57 -17.15 24.74
N SER A 561 9.35 -16.72 24.38
CA SER A 561 8.61 -15.67 25.09
C SER A 561 7.27 -16.16 25.70
N LYS A 562 7.12 -17.47 25.94
CA LYS A 562 5.83 -18.04 26.42
C LYS A 562 5.36 -17.41 27.72
N GLU A 563 6.27 -17.12 28.64
CA GLU A 563 5.99 -16.60 29.97
C GLU A 563 5.93 -15.06 30.03
N SER A 564 6.37 -14.39 28.95
CA SER A 564 6.50 -12.93 28.81
C SER A 564 5.88 -12.39 27.52
N SER A 565 4.92 -13.12 26.96
CA SER A 565 4.24 -12.73 25.71
C SER A 565 3.65 -11.32 25.83
N GLY A 566 3.95 -10.47 24.83
CA GLY A 566 3.49 -9.08 24.80
C GLY A 566 4.37 -8.10 25.57
N VAL A 567 5.51 -8.55 26.12
CA VAL A 567 6.49 -7.67 26.74
C VAL A 567 7.57 -7.29 25.70
N PRO A 568 7.80 -5.98 25.45
CA PRO A 568 8.75 -5.54 24.44
C PRO A 568 10.21 -5.75 24.86
N LEU A 569 11.08 -6.00 23.86
CA LEU A 569 12.53 -5.88 24.04
C LEU A 569 12.94 -4.41 24.07
N LYS A 570 13.72 -4.04 25.09
CA LYS A 570 14.26 -2.69 25.28
C LYS A 570 15.77 -2.71 25.40
N ASP A 571 16.41 -1.69 24.90
CA ASP A 571 17.86 -1.52 24.97
C ASP A 571 18.39 -1.35 26.41
N THR A 572 17.52 -0.95 27.34
CA THR A 572 17.81 -0.77 28.76
C THR A 572 17.75 -2.07 29.59
N GLN A 573 17.23 -3.15 28.99
CA GLN A 573 17.20 -4.46 29.64
C GLN A 573 18.61 -5.05 29.74
N TRP A 574 18.83 -5.92 30.71
CA TRP A 574 20.15 -6.45 31.00
C TRP A 574 20.10 -7.90 31.47
N ILE A 575 21.28 -8.55 31.40
CA ILE A 575 21.57 -9.84 32.02
C ILE A 575 22.87 -9.74 32.82
N GLN A 576 22.96 -10.48 33.92
CA GLN A 576 24.13 -10.51 34.83
C GLN A 576 24.35 -11.90 35.39
N VAL A 577 25.59 -12.33 35.51
CA VAL A 577 25.98 -13.43 36.37
C VAL A 577 26.32 -12.86 37.76
N LYS A 578 25.46 -13.08 38.74
CA LYS A 578 25.67 -12.60 40.12
C LYS A 578 26.76 -13.39 40.86
N LYS A 579 26.78 -14.70 40.61
CA LYS A 579 27.73 -15.62 41.26
C LYS A 579 28.06 -16.75 40.29
N SER A 580 29.30 -17.19 40.33
CA SER A 580 29.72 -18.42 39.67
C SER A 580 30.68 -19.21 40.56
N ALA A 581 30.64 -20.53 40.43
CA ALA A 581 31.52 -21.44 41.14
C ALA A 581 31.83 -22.67 40.28
N LEU A 582 33.05 -23.13 40.36
CA LEU A 582 33.46 -24.43 39.85
C LEU A 582 33.57 -25.40 41.03
N GLN A 583 32.82 -26.49 40.97
CA GLN A 583 32.90 -27.58 41.93
C GLN A 583 33.51 -28.79 41.24
N VAL A 584 34.54 -29.38 41.89
CA VAL A 584 35.19 -30.60 41.43
C VAL A 584 34.97 -31.69 42.46
N PRO A 585 33.93 -32.55 42.25
CA PRO A 585 33.69 -33.71 43.12
C PRO A 585 34.86 -34.69 43.04
N GLY A 586 35.34 -35.10 44.21
CA GLY A 586 36.54 -35.97 44.31
C GLY A 586 37.87 -35.19 44.31
N GLY A 587 37.82 -33.85 44.31
CA GLY A 587 39.02 -33.01 44.26
C GLY A 587 39.75 -33.04 42.92
N VAL A 588 40.92 -32.41 42.88
CA VAL A 588 41.83 -32.40 41.71
C VAL A 588 43.08 -33.18 42.00
N ASN A 589 43.58 -33.92 41.05
CA ASN A 589 44.91 -34.54 41.12
C ASN A 589 45.90 -33.61 40.44
N ILE A 590 46.96 -33.26 41.18
CA ILE A 590 48.06 -32.44 40.71
C ILE A 590 49.23 -33.34 40.50
N ASP A 591 49.70 -33.49 39.26
CA ASP A 591 50.95 -34.20 38.96
C ASP A 591 52.13 -33.22 39.13
N LEU A 592 52.99 -33.47 40.09
CA LEU A 592 54.16 -32.64 40.39
C LEU A 592 55.45 -33.25 39.83
N ASN A 593 55.38 -34.30 39.00
CA ASN A 593 56.53 -34.96 38.39
C ASN A 593 57.09 -34.22 37.18
#